data_5e0612e784db35c5fb316ddea977f561
#
_entry.id   5e0612e784db35c5fb316ddea977f561
#
_cell.length_a   1.000
_cell.length_b   1.000
_cell.length_c   1.000
_cell.angle_alpha   90.00
_cell.angle_beta   90.00
_cell.angle_gamma   90.00
#
_symmetry.space_group_name_H-M   'P 1'
#
loop_
_entity.id
_entity.type
_entity.pdbx_description
1 polymer ?
#
loop_
_entity_poly.entity_id
_entity_poly.type
_entity_poly.pdbx_seq_one_letter_code
_entity_poly.pdbx_strand_id
1 'polypeptide(L)'
;MTQRTRFFLTAWPRGVCPPSSLSARRLRTVWAPLLVCAALAACSSKPAIPDWQMNAHGSTEKALQAYLTGNSRVEEQEWARVRRELASTGRLDLVARAELLRCAAQAASLALMQACPPFEALQQDAAGPEKAYANYL
;
A
#
# COMPACT_ATOMS: atom_id res chain seq x y z
N MET A 1 -9.83 -22.24 -29.34
CA MET A 1 -9.48 -23.10 -28.17
C MET A 1 -9.64 -22.27 -26.92
N THR A 2 -10.77 -22.43 -26.25
CA THR A 2 -11.23 -21.59 -25.13
C THR A 2 -10.98 -22.34 -23.82
N GLN A 3 -9.97 -21.95 -23.05
CA GLN A 3 -9.74 -22.47 -21.70
C GLN A 3 -10.57 -21.66 -20.70
N ARG A 4 -11.65 -22.26 -20.20
CA ARG A 4 -12.42 -21.78 -19.05
C ARG A 4 -11.69 -22.15 -17.76
N THR A 5 -11.08 -21.19 -17.10
CA THR A 5 -10.57 -21.35 -15.73
C THR A 5 -11.75 -21.37 -14.76
N ARG A 6 -12.06 -22.54 -14.20
CA ARG A 6 -13.07 -22.69 -13.13
C ARG A 6 -12.45 -22.23 -11.82
N PHE A 7 -12.94 -21.12 -11.26
CA PHE A 7 -12.69 -20.74 -9.89
C PHE A 7 -13.39 -21.72 -8.95
N PHE A 8 -12.62 -22.50 -8.19
CA PHE A 8 -13.11 -23.31 -7.08
C PHE A 8 -13.38 -22.39 -5.89
N LEU A 9 -14.67 -22.11 -5.64
CA LEU A 9 -15.15 -21.55 -4.37
C LEU A 9 -15.14 -22.68 -3.34
N THR A 10 -14.11 -22.75 -2.51
CA THR A 10 -14.09 -23.60 -1.32
C THR A 10 -14.99 -22.96 -0.27
N ALA A 11 -16.14 -23.57 -0.05
CA ALA A 11 -17.08 -23.22 0.99
C ALA A 11 -16.44 -23.51 2.37
N TRP A 12 -16.34 -22.50 3.22
CA TRP A 12 -15.92 -22.62 4.61
C TRP A 12 -17.03 -23.27 5.42
N PRO A 13 -16.76 -24.33 6.23
CA PRO A 13 -17.77 -24.92 7.06
C PRO A 13 -18.14 -23.97 8.20
N ARG A 14 -19.43 -23.63 8.29
CA ARG A 14 -20.03 -22.93 9.43
C ARG A 14 -19.99 -23.87 10.62
N GLY A 15 -19.14 -23.56 11.62
CA GLY A 15 -19.10 -24.27 12.89
C GLY A 15 -20.41 -24.09 13.65
N VAL A 16 -21.21 -25.14 13.70
CA VAL A 16 -22.40 -25.27 14.57
C VAL A 16 -21.87 -25.56 15.95
N CYS A 17 -22.06 -24.64 16.92
CA CYS A 17 -21.87 -24.92 18.34
C CYS A 17 -23.02 -25.78 18.85
N PRO A 18 -22.78 -26.96 19.52
CA PRO A 18 -23.82 -27.72 20.18
C PRO A 18 -24.25 -27.02 21.48
N PRO A 19 -25.53 -27.07 21.86
CA PRO A 19 -26.00 -26.57 23.14
C PRO A 19 -25.63 -27.57 24.25
N SER A 20 -24.69 -27.21 25.11
CA SER A 20 -24.33 -27.98 26.29
C SER A 20 -25.19 -27.56 27.49
N SER A 21 -25.88 -28.52 28.04
CA SER A 21 -26.69 -28.45 29.24
C SER A 21 -25.92 -27.88 30.45
N LEU A 22 -26.43 -26.78 31.00
CA LEU A 22 -25.88 -26.08 32.17
C LEU A 22 -26.11 -26.86 33.45
N SER A 23 -25.11 -27.57 33.94
CA SER A 23 -25.02 -28.02 35.31
C SER A 23 -24.38 -26.95 36.19
N ALA A 24 -25.10 -26.47 37.21
CA ALA A 24 -24.86 -25.28 38.01
C ALA A 24 -23.62 -25.29 38.95
N ARG A 25 -22.60 -26.11 38.71
CA ARG A 25 -21.42 -26.23 39.59
C ARG A 25 -20.07 -25.77 38.97
N ARG A 26 -20.05 -25.23 37.77
CA ARG A 26 -18.76 -24.80 37.13
C ARG A 26 -18.77 -23.36 36.65
N LEU A 27 -19.26 -22.42 37.46
CA LEU A 27 -19.29 -21.01 37.10
C LEU A 27 -17.90 -20.30 37.12
N ARG A 28 -16.86 -20.97 37.65
CA ARG A 28 -15.50 -20.38 37.74
C ARG A 28 -14.54 -20.70 36.59
N THR A 29 -14.82 -21.70 35.75
CA THR A 29 -13.91 -22.15 34.71
C THR A 29 -14.26 -21.63 33.31
N VAL A 30 -15.42 -21.01 33.13
CA VAL A 30 -15.89 -20.54 31.82
C VAL A 30 -15.42 -19.11 31.49
N TRP A 31 -15.05 -18.33 32.50
CA TRP A 31 -14.63 -16.93 32.30
C TRP A 31 -13.22 -16.80 31.77
N ALA A 32 -12.33 -17.74 32.02
CA ALA A 32 -10.94 -17.69 31.54
C ALA A 32 -10.84 -17.80 30.01
N PRO A 33 -11.52 -18.73 29.30
CA PRO A 33 -11.46 -18.78 27.83
C PRO A 33 -12.15 -17.60 27.14
N LEU A 34 -13.19 -17.02 27.77
CA LEU A 34 -13.89 -15.85 27.21
C LEU A 34 -13.02 -14.61 27.23
N LEU A 35 -12.22 -14.40 28.27
CA LEU A 35 -11.24 -13.30 28.35
C LEU A 35 -10.10 -13.45 27.33
N VAL A 36 -9.63 -14.67 27.06
CA VAL A 36 -8.60 -14.93 26.06
C VAL A 36 -9.12 -14.67 24.63
N CYS A 37 -10.35 -15.06 24.32
CA CYS A 37 -10.96 -14.76 23.02
C CYS A 37 -11.21 -13.26 22.80
N ALA A 38 -11.58 -12.52 23.85
CA ALA A 38 -11.74 -11.05 23.77
C ALA A 38 -10.40 -10.34 23.55
N ALA A 39 -9.31 -10.81 24.14
CA ALA A 39 -7.96 -10.25 23.93
C ALA A 39 -7.44 -10.47 22.51
N LEU A 40 -7.78 -11.58 21.86
CA LEU A 40 -7.39 -11.87 20.48
C LEU A 40 -8.18 -11.04 19.45
N ALA A 41 -9.41 -10.65 19.75
CA ALA A 41 -10.21 -9.79 18.88
C ALA A 41 -9.75 -8.32 18.87
N ALA A 42 -9.07 -7.86 19.92
CA ALA A 42 -8.60 -6.48 20.03
C ALA A 42 -7.38 -6.15 19.14
N CYS A 43 -6.67 -7.15 18.61
CA CYS A 43 -5.45 -6.93 17.80
C CYS A 43 -5.69 -6.79 16.29
N SER A 44 -6.92 -6.79 15.82
CA SER A 44 -7.20 -6.90 14.36
C SER A 44 -7.67 -5.60 13.68
N SER A 45 -7.77 -4.49 14.39
CA SER A 45 -8.13 -3.21 13.77
C SER A 45 -6.89 -2.48 13.24
N LYS A 46 -6.45 -2.83 12.03
CA LYS A 46 -5.52 -1.96 11.29
C LYS A 46 -6.22 -0.61 11.07
N PRO A 47 -5.54 0.52 11.33
CA PRO A 47 -6.10 1.83 11.00
C PRO A 47 -6.48 1.86 9.52
N ALA A 48 -7.60 2.46 9.18
CA ALA A 48 -8.03 2.62 7.81
C ALA A 48 -6.95 3.39 7.03
N ILE A 49 -6.58 2.88 5.85
CA ILE A 49 -5.62 3.55 4.98
C ILE A 49 -6.26 4.85 4.50
N PRO A 50 -5.62 6.01 4.66
CA PRO A 50 -6.16 7.29 4.18
C PRO A 50 -6.37 7.28 2.66
N ASP A 51 -7.41 7.97 2.19
CA ASP A 51 -7.78 8.04 0.77
C ASP A 51 -6.64 8.56 -0.11
N TRP A 52 -5.93 9.61 0.35
CA TRP A 52 -4.77 10.14 -0.37
C TRP A 52 -3.69 9.09 -0.64
N GLN A 53 -3.48 8.17 0.31
CA GLN A 53 -2.47 7.13 0.16
C GLN A 53 -2.89 6.09 -0.88
N MET A 54 -4.15 5.68 -0.88
CA MET A 54 -4.69 4.76 -1.89
C MET A 54 -4.67 5.41 -3.28
N ASN A 55 -5.07 6.67 -3.38
CA ASN A 55 -5.09 7.42 -4.63
C ASN A 55 -3.68 7.62 -5.18
N ALA A 56 -2.73 8.05 -4.34
CA ALA A 56 -1.34 8.23 -4.75
C ALA A 56 -0.72 6.91 -5.23
N HIS A 57 -0.97 5.80 -4.50
CA HIS A 57 -0.48 4.48 -4.89
C HIS A 57 -1.05 4.05 -6.25
N GLY A 58 -2.37 4.08 -6.42
CA GLY A 58 -3.01 3.68 -7.67
C GLY A 58 -2.58 4.54 -8.88
N SER A 59 -2.37 5.84 -8.67
CA SER A 59 -1.85 6.73 -9.71
C SER A 59 -0.38 6.46 -10.02
N THR A 60 0.44 6.11 -9.02
CA THR A 60 1.84 5.71 -9.23
C THR A 60 1.94 4.46 -10.10
N GLU A 61 1.16 3.43 -9.80
CA GLU A 61 1.13 2.20 -10.61
C GLU A 61 0.74 2.48 -12.08
N LYS A 62 -0.30 3.30 -12.29
CA LYS A 62 -0.73 3.69 -13.63
C LYS A 62 0.32 4.51 -14.37
N ALA A 63 1.01 5.42 -13.68
CA ALA A 63 2.10 6.21 -14.25
C ALA A 63 3.25 5.32 -14.71
N LEU A 64 3.69 4.37 -13.88
CA LEU A 64 4.73 3.41 -14.23
C LEU A 64 4.31 2.51 -15.39
N GLN A 65 3.08 2.02 -15.39
CA GLN A 65 2.54 1.23 -16.50
C GLN A 65 2.50 2.04 -17.80
N ALA A 66 2.06 3.30 -17.73
CA ALA A 66 2.03 4.20 -18.87
C ALA A 66 3.44 4.48 -19.43
N TYR A 67 4.41 4.68 -18.53
CA TYR A 67 5.82 4.82 -18.90
C TYR A 67 6.34 3.59 -19.65
N LEU A 68 6.12 2.39 -19.10
CA LEU A 68 6.57 1.12 -19.71
C LEU A 68 5.90 0.81 -21.06
N THR A 69 4.69 1.34 -21.29
CA THR A 69 3.96 1.19 -22.56
C THR A 69 4.18 2.35 -23.53
N GLY A 70 5.01 3.33 -23.17
CA GLY A 70 5.33 4.49 -24.01
C GLY A 70 4.20 5.52 -24.10
N ASN A 71 3.22 5.50 -23.18
CA ASN A 71 2.12 6.45 -23.16
C ASN A 71 2.45 7.67 -22.28
N SER A 72 3.33 8.55 -22.79
CA SER A 72 3.84 9.72 -22.05
C SER A 72 2.74 10.67 -21.55
N ARG A 73 1.63 10.81 -22.32
CA ARG A 73 0.51 11.66 -21.91
C ARG A 73 -0.17 11.16 -20.64
N VAL A 74 -0.44 9.87 -20.57
CA VAL A 74 -1.07 9.25 -19.37
C VAL A 74 -0.07 9.25 -18.21
N GLU A 75 1.20 8.93 -18.47
CA GLU A 75 2.27 9.00 -17.48
C GLU A 75 2.28 10.37 -16.80
N GLU A 76 2.34 11.45 -17.56
CA GLU A 76 2.42 12.80 -17.01
C GLU A 76 1.17 13.18 -16.19
N GLN A 77 -0.02 12.82 -16.68
CA GLN A 77 -1.28 13.07 -15.97
C GLN A 77 -1.34 12.33 -14.63
N GLU A 78 -0.92 11.08 -14.59
CA GLU A 78 -0.93 10.30 -13.35
C GLU A 78 0.16 10.76 -12.37
N TRP A 79 1.37 11.12 -12.83
CA TRP A 79 2.37 11.74 -11.95
C TRP A 79 1.90 13.09 -11.38
N ALA A 80 1.21 13.90 -12.17
CA ALA A 80 0.60 15.14 -11.66
C ALA A 80 -0.45 14.86 -10.58
N ARG A 81 -1.20 13.75 -10.68
CA ARG A 81 -2.14 13.32 -9.65
C ARG A 81 -1.41 12.85 -8.38
N VAL A 82 -0.38 12.02 -8.51
CA VAL A 82 0.48 11.60 -7.38
C VAL A 82 0.97 12.81 -6.59
N ARG A 83 1.55 13.80 -7.29
CA ARG A 83 2.04 15.02 -6.65
C ARG A 83 0.93 15.77 -5.88
N ARG A 84 -0.25 15.91 -6.44
CA ARG A 84 -1.39 16.58 -5.76
C ARG A 84 -1.82 15.83 -4.51
N GLU A 85 -1.98 14.52 -4.59
CA GLU A 85 -2.40 13.70 -3.44
C GLU A 85 -1.36 13.77 -2.31
N LEU A 86 -0.07 13.67 -2.62
CA LEU A 86 0.99 13.75 -1.62
C LEU A 86 1.15 15.16 -1.07
N ALA A 87 1.09 16.19 -1.90
CA ALA A 87 1.19 17.59 -1.48
C ALA A 87 0.03 18.00 -0.56
N SER A 88 -1.16 17.41 -0.72
CA SER A 88 -2.31 17.67 0.15
C SER A 88 -2.05 17.31 1.62
N THR A 89 -1.07 16.46 1.88
CA THR A 89 -0.65 16.07 3.24
C THR A 89 0.28 17.08 3.92
N GLY A 90 0.83 18.04 3.17
CA GLY A 90 1.88 18.95 3.63
C GLY A 90 3.26 18.29 3.80
N ARG A 91 3.41 17.03 3.45
CA ARG A 91 4.65 16.26 3.61
C ARG A 91 5.48 16.28 2.32
N LEU A 92 6.43 17.20 2.24
CA LEU A 92 7.33 17.34 1.08
C LEU A 92 8.27 16.14 0.93
N ASP A 93 8.60 15.44 2.02
CA ASP A 93 9.37 14.19 2.00
C ASP A 93 8.70 13.11 1.12
N LEU A 94 7.37 13.01 1.18
CA LEU A 94 6.63 12.06 0.33
C LEU A 94 6.65 12.48 -1.15
N VAL A 95 6.57 13.78 -1.42
CA VAL A 95 6.68 14.29 -2.81
C VAL A 95 8.08 14.01 -3.36
N ALA A 96 9.13 14.31 -2.59
CA ALA A 96 10.51 14.02 -2.97
C ALA A 96 10.71 12.53 -3.27
N ARG A 97 10.15 11.64 -2.43
CA ARG A 97 10.19 10.20 -2.65
C ARG A 97 9.51 9.77 -3.96
N ALA A 98 8.38 10.36 -4.31
CA ALA A 98 7.67 10.05 -5.55
C ALA A 98 8.46 10.51 -6.79
N GLU A 99 9.09 11.70 -6.75
CA GLU A 99 9.94 12.17 -7.84
C GLU A 99 11.18 11.28 -7.99
N LEU A 100 11.79 10.86 -6.90
CA LEU A 100 12.90 9.92 -6.93
C LEU A 100 12.51 8.58 -7.55
N LEU A 101 11.32 8.07 -7.22
CA LEU A 101 10.80 6.83 -7.82
C LEU A 101 10.63 6.97 -9.34
N ARG A 102 10.14 8.11 -9.82
CA ARG A 102 10.04 8.39 -11.25
C ARG A 102 11.42 8.33 -11.92
N CYS A 103 12.41 9.00 -11.33
CA CYS A 103 13.79 8.97 -11.82
C CYS A 103 14.38 7.55 -11.81
N ALA A 104 14.14 6.79 -10.73
CA ALA A 104 14.60 5.42 -10.62
C ALA A 104 14.03 4.52 -11.72
N ALA A 105 12.75 4.68 -12.07
CA ALA A 105 12.13 3.94 -13.17
C ALA A 105 12.77 4.27 -14.52
N GLN A 106 13.11 5.53 -14.74
CA GLN A 106 13.81 6.00 -15.95
C GLN A 106 15.25 5.46 -16.01
N ALA A 107 15.99 5.52 -14.90
CA ALA A 107 17.33 4.95 -14.81
C ALA A 107 17.33 3.42 -15.04
N ALA A 108 16.35 2.71 -14.45
CA ALA A 108 16.21 1.26 -14.62
C ALA A 108 15.89 0.86 -16.07
N SER A 109 15.27 1.72 -16.85
CA SER A 109 15.02 1.52 -18.29
C SER A 109 16.16 1.96 -19.18
N LEU A 110 17.34 2.27 -18.60
CA LEU A 110 18.53 2.75 -19.30
C LEU A 110 18.30 4.07 -20.04
N ALA A 111 17.30 4.85 -19.65
CA ALA A 111 17.20 6.22 -20.11
C ALA A 111 18.40 7.00 -19.55
N LEU A 112 19.20 7.57 -20.45
CA LEU A 112 20.40 8.32 -20.06
C LEU A 112 20.00 9.63 -19.39
N MET A 113 19.68 9.55 -18.10
CA MET A 113 19.43 10.73 -17.27
C MET A 113 20.71 11.09 -16.52
N GLN A 114 21.19 12.30 -16.73
CA GLN A 114 22.36 12.82 -16.01
C GLN A 114 21.98 13.49 -14.69
N ALA A 115 20.70 13.74 -14.46
CA ALA A 115 20.18 14.46 -13.29
C ALA A 115 18.71 14.15 -13.09
N CYS A 116 18.22 14.36 -11.86
CA CYS A 116 16.80 14.25 -11.50
C CYS A 116 16.28 15.62 -10.97
N PRO A 117 16.09 16.64 -11.84
CA PRO A 117 15.78 17.99 -11.41
C PRO A 117 14.56 18.10 -10.48
N PRO A 118 13.45 17.32 -10.67
CA PRO A 118 12.32 17.38 -9.76
C PRO A 118 12.65 16.91 -8.33
N PHE A 119 13.52 15.91 -8.20
CA PHE A 119 13.98 15.46 -6.88
C PHE A 119 14.99 16.43 -6.27
N GLU A 120 15.92 16.95 -7.08
CA GLU A 120 16.95 17.90 -6.61
C GLU A 120 16.33 19.14 -5.98
N ALA A 121 15.24 19.64 -6.56
CA ALA A 121 14.49 20.77 -6.00
C ALA A 121 13.90 20.48 -4.60
N LEU A 122 13.67 19.22 -4.28
CA LEU A 122 13.10 18.75 -3.01
C LEU A 122 14.12 18.02 -2.12
N GLN A 123 15.40 18.00 -2.50
CA GLN A 123 16.43 17.21 -1.84
C GLN A 123 16.59 17.59 -0.35
N GLN A 124 16.37 18.84 0.01
CA GLN A 124 16.47 19.30 1.40
C GLN A 124 15.39 18.65 2.26
N ASP A 125 14.17 18.51 1.73
CA ASP A 125 13.01 17.94 2.40
C ASP A 125 13.00 16.40 2.39
N ALA A 126 13.83 15.79 1.55
CA ALA A 126 13.90 14.33 1.43
C ALA A 126 14.48 13.70 2.69
N ALA A 127 14.00 12.50 3.07
CA ALA A 127 14.53 11.74 4.17
C ALA A 127 15.93 11.14 3.86
N GLY A 128 16.64 10.69 4.89
CA GLY A 128 18.00 10.15 4.75
C GLY A 128 18.12 9.01 3.73
N PRO A 129 17.25 8.01 3.76
CA PRO A 129 17.28 6.92 2.78
C PRO A 129 17.12 7.37 1.33
N GLU A 130 16.23 8.32 1.06
CA GLU A 130 16.00 8.88 -0.28
C GLU A 130 17.23 9.63 -0.80
N LYS A 131 17.90 10.40 0.09
CA LYS A 131 19.17 11.10 -0.25
C LYS A 131 20.28 10.10 -0.59
N ALA A 132 20.39 9.03 0.20
CA ALA A 132 21.39 7.99 -0.05
C ALA A 132 21.12 7.26 -1.38
N TYR A 133 19.85 6.96 -1.68
CA TYR A 133 19.47 6.32 -2.92
C TYR A 133 19.68 7.21 -4.14
N ALA A 134 19.39 8.51 -4.02
CA ALA A 134 19.64 9.48 -5.09
C ALA A 134 21.13 9.58 -5.48
N ASN A 135 22.04 9.41 -4.51
CA ASN A 135 23.49 9.39 -4.77
C ASN A 135 23.95 8.10 -5.48
N TYR A 136 23.13 7.07 -5.47
CA TYR A 136 23.41 5.80 -6.13
C TYR A 136 22.92 5.77 -7.58
N LEU A 137 21.83 6.51 -7.91
CA LEU A 137 21.27 6.59 -9.27
C LEU A 137 22.17 7.37 -10.22
#